data_0400fafd28d83b4ceec734e47b550ea4
#
_entry.id   0400fafd28d83b4ceec734e47b550ea4
#
_cell.length_a   1.000
_cell.length_b   1.000
_cell.length_c   1.000
_cell.angle_alpha   90.00
_cell.angle_beta   90.00
_cell.angle_gamma   90.00
#
_symmetry.space_group_name_H-M   'P 1'
#
loop_
_entity.id
_entity.type
_entity.pdbx_description
1 polymer ?
#
loop_
_entity_poly.entity_id
_entity_poly.type
_entity_poly.pdbx_seq_one_letter_code
_entity_poly.pdbx_strand_id
1 'polypeptide(L)'
;MKKIFNIFVVSFTLVFSSSLFANKIGVIYDSGGKFDKSFNELAYNTAERVKNELGWDLIEFEAANNTQIEQGMRKVADRGATLVVAMGFAQADAVAAIAPQYPNINFVAVDVCWVDDPAGNIYQAC
;
A
#
# COMPACT_ATOMS: atom_id res chain seq x y z
N MET A 1 23.19 7.95 -67.15
CA MET A 1 23.38 7.14 -65.94
C MET A 1 22.75 7.89 -64.78
N LYS A 2 21.51 7.50 -64.37
CA LYS A 2 20.80 8.11 -63.24
C LYS A 2 21.10 7.28 -62.00
N LYS A 3 21.79 7.87 -61.01
CA LYS A 3 22.05 7.25 -59.71
C LYS A 3 20.80 7.46 -58.84
N ILE A 4 20.11 6.38 -58.54
CA ILE A 4 18.97 6.34 -57.60
C ILE A 4 19.59 6.25 -56.20
N PHE A 5 19.37 7.31 -55.39
CA PHE A 5 19.81 7.38 -53.99
C PHE A 5 18.66 6.84 -53.13
N ASN A 6 18.80 5.58 -52.69
CA ASN A 6 17.84 5.00 -51.77
C ASN A 6 18.06 5.58 -50.36
N ILE A 7 17.14 6.43 -49.91
CA ILE A 7 17.08 6.92 -48.56
C ILE A 7 16.32 5.85 -47.70
N PHE A 8 17.06 5.14 -46.89
CA PHE A 8 16.53 4.20 -45.93
C PHE A 8 16.09 5.01 -44.69
N VAL A 9 14.79 5.30 -44.57
CA VAL A 9 14.21 5.94 -43.37
C VAL A 9 14.04 4.86 -42.32
N VAL A 10 14.98 4.79 -41.36
CA VAL A 10 14.81 3.96 -40.17
C VAL A 10 13.87 4.68 -39.22
N SER A 11 12.59 4.24 -39.19
CA SER A 11 11.62 4.72 -38.21
C SER A 11 11.95 4.09 -36.85
N PHE A 12 12.55 4.88 -35.98
CA PHE A 12 12.82 4.50 -34.60
C PHE A 12 11.54 4.73 -33.77
N THR A 13 10.74 3.70 -33.63
CA THR A 13 9.58 3.72 -32.72
C THR A 13 10.06 3.65 -31.28
N LEU A 14 10.03 4.80 -30.58
CA LEU A 14 10.18 4.85 -29.13
C LEU A 14 8.97 4.15 -28.50
N VAL A 15 9.19 2.93 -28.05
CA VAL A 15 8.23 2.25 -27.16
C VAL A 15 8.35 2.90 -25.79
N PHE A 16 7.47 3.84 -25.47
CA PHE A 16 7.30 4.32 -24.11
C PHE A 16 6.70 3.17 -23.29
N SER A 17 7.56 2.40 -22.62
CA SER A 17 7.12 1.51 -21.56
C SER A 17 6.64 2.39 -20.40
N SER A 18 5.35 2.66 -20.35
CA SER A 18 4.71 3.17 -19.15
C SER A 18 4.89 2.08 -18.09
N SER A 19 5.81 2.27 -17.16
CA SER A 19 5.85 1.48 -15.94
C SER A 19 4.54 1.77 -15.21
N LEU A 20 3.54 0.94 -15.40
CA LEU A 20 2.36 0.88 -14.54
C LEU A 20 2.90 0.45 -13.17
N PHE A 21 3.14 1.42 -12.29
CA PHE A 21 3.35 1.12 -10.88
C PHE A 21 2.06 0.47 -10.40
N ALA A 22 2.06 -0.85 -10.26
CA ALA A 22 0.95 -1.56 -9.68
C ALA A 22 0.74 -1.01 -8.26
N ASN A 23 -0.48 -0.57 -7.96
CA ASN A 23 -0.83 -0.17 -6.61
C ASN A 23 -0.63 -1.36 -5.66
N LYS A 24 -0.19 -1.08 -4.43
CA LYS A 24 0.04 -2.11 -3.42
C LYS A 24 -0.73 -1.76 -2.17
N ILE A 25 -1.53 -2.70 -1.69
CA ILE A 25 -2.19 -2.60 -0.40
C ILE A 25 -1.35 -3.31 0.66
N GLY A 26 -1.01 -2.59 1.71
CA GLY A 26 -0.38 -3.15 2.90
C GLY A 26 -1.41 -3.35 4.00
N VAL A 27 -1.43 -4.51 4.64
CA VAL A 27 -2.31 -4.78 5.77
C VAL A 27 -1.48 -5.14 6.99
N ILE A 28 -1.71 -4.42 8.08
CA ILE A 28 -1.10 -4.69 9.39
C ILE A 28 -2.17 -5.30 10.28
N TYR A 29 -2.01 -6.58 10.56
CA TYR A 29 -2.88 -7.30 11.51
C TYR A 29 -2.39 -7.08 12.93
N ASP A 30 -3.31 -7.02 13.87
CA ASP A 30 -2.98 -6.98 15.29
C ASP A 30 -2.59 -8.36 15.85
N SER A 31 -2.40 -8.43 17.17
CA SER A 31 -1.98 -9.65 17.86
C SER A 31 -2.99 -10.81 17.81
N GLY A 32 -4.21 -10.57 17.33
CA GLY A 32 -5.21 -11.62 17.10
C GLY A 32 -4.85 -12.54 15.94
N GLY A 33 -3.94 -12.08 15.07
CA GLY A 33 -3.54 -12.78 13.87
C GLY A 33 -4.54 -12.70 12.73
N LYS A 34 -4.09 -12.99 11.52
CA LYS A 34 -4.86 -12.83 10.28
C LYS A 34 -6.22 -13.55 10.28
N PHE A 35 -6.31 -14.72 10.89
CA PHE A 35 -7.50 -15.58 10.88
C PHE A 35 -8.23 -15.58 12.23
N ASP A 36 -8.41 -14.40 12.81
CA ASP A 36 -9.05 -14.19 14.12
C ASP A 36 -10.58 -14.37 14.11
N LYS A 37 -11.15 -14.65 12.94
CA LYS A 37 -12.61 -14.71 12.70
C LYS A 37 -13.34 -13.40 13.04
N SER A 38 -12.64 -12.29 12.94
CA SER A 38 -13.11 -10.95 13.29
C SER A 38 -12.50 -9.91 12.32
N PHE A 39 -11.99 -8.78 12.85
CA PHE A 39 -11.49 -7.64 12.07
C PHE A 39 -10.33 -8.00 11.16
N ASN A 40 -9.35 -8.77 11.63
CA ASN A 40 -8.19 -9.12 10.82
C ASN A 40 -8.55 -9.99 9.62
N GLU A 41 -9.40 -11.00 9.83
CA GLU A 41 -9.86 -11.86 8.73
C GLU A 41 -10.71 -11.09 7.72
N LEU A 42 -11.52 -10.12 8.18
CA LEU A 42 -12.28 -9.26 7.28
C LEU A 42 -11.36 -8.38 6.43
N ALA A 43 -10.31 -7.82 7.03
CA ALA A 43 -9.31 -7.04 6.31
C ALA A 43 -8.56 -7.89 5.27
N TYR A 44 -8.16 -9.09 5.63
CA TYR A 44 -7.54 -10.04 4.72
C TYR A 44 -8.45 -10.36 3.52
N ASN A 45 -9.69 -10.75 3.78
CA ASN A 45 -10.65 -11.06 2.72
C ASN A 45 -10.90 -9.86 1.80
N THR A 46 -10.95 -8.65 2.36
CA THR A 46 -11.10 -7.42 1.59
C THR A 46 -9.87 -7.15 0.74
N ALA A 47 -8.67 -7.31 1.28
CA ALA A 47 -7.42 -7.11 0.54
C ALA A 47 -7.25 -8.14 -0.60
N GLU A 48 -7.63 -9.40 -0.37
CA GLU A 48 -7.66 -10.42 -1.43
C GLU A 48 -8.66 -10.06 -2.53
N ARG A 49 -9.81 -9.48 -2.20
CA ARG A 49 -10.75 -8.96 -3.21
C ARG A 49 -10.13 -7.81 -4.01
N VAL A 50 -9.48 -6.86 -3.37
CA VAL A 50 -8.78 -5.76 -4.05
C VAL A 50 -7.72 -6.31 -5.01
N LYS A 51 -6.95 -7.29 -4.57
CA LYS A 51 -5.97 -7.97 -5.41
C LYS A 51 -6.61 -8.63 -6.63
N ASN A 52 -7.69 -9.38 -6.43
CA ASN A 52 -8.34 -10.16 -7.49
C ASN A 52 -9.17 -9.29 -8.45
N GLU A 53 -9.84 -8.25 -7.95
CA GLU A 53 -10.74 -7.40 -8.73
C GLU A 53 -10.00 -6.21 -9.39
N LEU A 54 -8.98 -5.65 -8.73
CA LEU A 54 -8.26 -4.46 -9.19
C LEU A 54 -6.82 -4.74 -9.63
N GLY A 55 -6.31 -5.96 -9.42
CA GLY A 55 -4.95 -6.34 -9.78
C GLY A 55 -3.87 -5.68 -8.90
N TRP A 56 -4.20 -5.27 -7.69
CA TRP A 56 -3.23 -4.71 -6.74
C TRP A 56 -2.40 -5.80 -6.09
N ASP A 57 -1.15 -5.50 -5.79
CA ASP A 57 -0.32 -6.39 -4.95
C ASP A 57 -0.71 -6.27 -3.48
N LEU A 58 -0.67 -7.39 -2.76
CA LEU A 58 -0.91 -7.45 -1.32
C LEU A 58 0.41 -7.63 -0.57
N ILE A 59 0.66 -6.77 0.42
CA ILE A 59 1.77 -6.88 1.38
C ILE A 59 1.17 -7.01 2.76
N GLU A 60 1.55 -8.03 3.50
CA GLU A 60 0.97 -8.35 4.81
C GLU A 60 2.04 -8.33 5.90
N PHE A 61 1.62 -7.97 7.10
CA PHE A 61 2.39 -8.09 8.31
C PHE A 61 1.51 -8.44 9.49
N GLU A 62 1.83 -9.51 10.19
CA GLU A 62 1.18 -9.91 11.44
C GLU A 62 2.08 -9.49 12.61
N ALA A 63 1.56 -8.61 13.47
CA ALA A 63 2.28 -8.16 14.66
C ALA A 63 2.01 -9.13 15.82
N ALA A 64 3.05 -9.71 16.39
CA ALA A 64 2.90 -10.56 17.58
C ALA A 64 2.63 -9.74 18.86
N ASN A 65 2.94 -8.45 18.83
CA ASN A 65 2.72 -7.51 19.92
C ASN A 65 2.79 -6.06 19.41
N ASN A 66 2.38 -5.11 20.24
CA ASN A 66 2.32 -3.70 19.87
C ASN A 66 3.67 -3.10 19.48
N THR A 67 4.79 -3.59 20.02
CA THR A 67 6.11 -3.06 19.67
C THR A 67 6.53 -3.41 18.24
N GLN A 68 5.91 -4.40 17.62
CA GLN A 68 6.16 -4.78 16.23
C GLN A 68 5.30 -4.03 15.22
N ILE A 69 4.25 -3.33 15.67
CA ILE A 69 3.30 -2.65 14.78
C ILE A 69 4.00 -1.57 13.96
N GLU A 70 4.75 -0.67 14.60
CA GLU A 70 5.50 0.37 13.88
C GLU A 70 6.51 -0.21 12.89
N GLN A 71 7.22 -1.26 13.29
CA GLN A 71 8.14 -1.98 12.42
C GLN A 71 7.42 -2.55 11.19
N GLY A 72 6.25 -3.14 11.42
CA GLY A 72 5.40 -3.68 10.35
C GLY A 72 4.97 -2.60 9.37
N MET A 73 4.50 -1.44 9.88
CA MET A 73 4.10 -0.32 9.04
C MET A 73 5.25 0.21 8.19
N ARG A 74 6.44 0.43 8.79
CA ARG A 74 7.64 0.82 8.04
C ARG A 74 8.00 -0.19 6.96
N LYS A 75 8.02 -1.46 7.32
CA LYS A 75 8.35 -2.55 6.40
C LYS A 75 7.40 -2.63 5.21
N VAL A 76 6.11 -2.44 5.45
CA VAL A 76 5.07 -2.44 4.41
C VAL A 76 5.22 -1.19 3.52
N ALA A 77 5.44 -0.02 4.12
CA ALA A 77 5.68 1.22 3.40
C ALA A 77 6.94 1.15 2.53
N ASP A 78 8.06 0.68 3.06
CA ASP A 78 9.34 0.54 2.36
C ASP A 78 9.27 -0.48 1.21
N ARG A 79 8.35 -1.44 1.27
CA ARG A 79 8.07 -2.37 0.16
C ARG A 79 7.18 -1.77 -0.93
N GLY A 80 6.84 -0.49 -0.80
CA GLY A 80 6.13 0.28 -1.80
C GLY A 80 4.61 0.17 -1.73
N ALA A 81 4.03 -0.06 -0.56
CA ALA A 81 2.59 0.09 -0.37
C ALA A 81 2.17 1.52 -0.74
N THR A 82 1.07 1.66 -1.45
CA THR A 82 0.43 2.95 -1.76
C THR A 82 -0.74 3.23 -0.82
N LEU A 83 -1.24 2.20 -0.19
CA LEU A 83 -2.26 2.22 0.84
C LEU A 83 -1.86 1.26 1.96
N VAL A 84 -1.91 1.71 3.22
CA VAL A 84 -1.68 0.88 4.41
C VAL A 84 -2.95 0.84 5.24
N VAL A 85 -3.42 -0.36 5.56
CA VAL A 85 -4.58 -0.58 6.41
C VAL A 85 -4.12 -1.11 7.76
N ALA A 86 -4.39 -0.36 8.81
CA ALA A 86 -4.09 -0.67 10.20
C ALA A 86 -5.37 -1.11 10.91
N MET A 87 -5.38 -2.35 11.40
CA MET A 87 -6.57 -2.96 11.99
C MET A 87 -6.59 -2.86 13.51
N GLY A 88 -7.58 -2.14 14.03
CA GLY A 88 -7.85 -2.03 15.47
C GLY A 88 -7.19 -0.83 16.16
N PHE A 89 -7.83 -0.39 17.22
CA PHE A 89 -7.47 0.82 17.98
C PHE A 89 -6.05 0.77 18.59
N ALA A 90 -5.51 -0.42 18.84
CA ALA A 90 -4.15 -0.58 19.37
C ALA A 90 -3.06 -0.08 18.40
N GLN A 91 -3.41 0.16 17.14
CA GLN A 91 -2.48 0.67 16.12
C GLN A 91 -2.49 2.20 15.99
N ALA A 92 -3.34 2.90 16.72
CA ALA A 92 -3.52 4.36 16.61
C ALA A 92 -2.20 5.13 16.77
N ASP A 93 -1.44 4.84 17.83
CA ASP A 93 -0.16 5.51 18.11
C ASP A 93 0.87 5.24 17.01
N ALA A 94 0.90 4.02 16.50
CA ALA A 94 1.81 3.65 15.41
C ALA A 94 1.45 4.37 14.10
N VAL A 95 0.16 4.49 13.77
CA VAL A 95 -0.30 5.26 12.61
C VAL A 95 0.08 6.73 12.77
N ALA A 96 -0.17 7.34 13.94
CA ALA A 96 0.20 8.73 14.23
C ALA A 96 1.70 8.99 14.06
N ALA A 97 2.53 8.04 14.49
CA ALA A 97 3.98 8.16 14.42
C ALA A 97 4.55 7.93 13.01
N ILE A 98 3.95 7.03 12.24
CA ILE A 98 4.51 6.55 10.98
C ILE A 98 3.95 7.28 9.76
N ALA A 99 2.64 7.54 9.69
CA ALA A 99 2.01 8.16 8.53
C ALA A 99 2.66 9.49 8.10
N PRO A 100 3.03 10.42 9.02
CA PRO A 100 3.68 11.66 8.61
C PRO A 100 5.06 11.48 7.95
N GLN A 101 5.72 10.33 8.17
CA GLN A 101 7.01 10.01 7.57
C GLN A 101 6.89 9.52 6.13
N TYR A 102 5.68 9.14 5.71
CA TYR A 102 5.36 8.63 4.37
C TYR A 102 4.20 9.43 3.73
N PRO A 103 4.38 10.71 3.44
CA PRO A 103 3.28 11.60 3.02
C PRO A 103 2.64 11.21 1.68
N ASN A 104 3.28 10.35 0.90
CA ASN A 104 2.75 9.84 -0.37
C ASN A 104 2.01 8.51 -0.24
N ILE A 105 1.89 7.98 0.97
CA ILE A 105 1.16 6.75 1.28
C ILE A 105 -0.10 7.12 2.06
N ASN A 106 -1.24 6.60 1.67
CA ASN A 106 -2.47 6.73 2.43
C ASN A 106 -2.53 5.67 3.53
N PHE A 107 -2.92 6.07 4.74
CA PHE A 107 -3.12 5.18 5.87
C PHE A 107 -4.59 5.15 6.24
N VAL A 108 -5.16 3.96 6.37
CA VAL A 108 -6.51 3.75 6.90
C VAL A 108 -6.37 3.13 8.28
N ALA A 109 -6.87 3.83 9.29
CA ALA A 109 -6.93 3.35 10.67
C ALA A 109 -8.36 2.93 11.00
N VAL A 110 -8.56 1.64 11.19
CA VAL A 110 -9.88 1.07 11.49
C VAL A 110 -10.09 1.01 13.01
N ASP A 111 -11.27 1.37 13.46
CA ASP A 111 -11.64 1.52 14.88
C ASP A 111 -10.79 2.61 15.60
N VAL A 112 -10.50 3.69 14.86
CA VAL A 112 -9.70 4.84 15.35
C VAL A 112 -10.35 6.14 14.88
N CYS A 113 -10.57 7.11 15.80
CA CYS A 113 -11.26 8.37 15.50
C CYS A 113 -10.60 9.60 16.13
N TRP A 114 -9.41 9.46 16.70
CA TRP A 114 -8.81 10.50 17.58
C TRP A 114 -7.34 10.82 17.25
N VAL A 115 -6.82 10.32 16.12
CA VAL A 115 -5.45 10.58 15.72
C VAL A 115 -5.36 11.88 14.94
N ASP A 116 -4.41 12.74 15.30
CA ASP A 116 -4.10 13.93 14.52
C ASP A 116 -3.45 13.57 13.20
N ASP A 117 -3.82 14.25 12.13
CA ASP A 117 -3.33 13.99 10.77
C ASP A 117 -2.62 15.24 10.20
N PRO A 118 -1.40 15.55 10.64
CA PRO A 118 -0.67 16.74 10.19
C PRO A 118 -0.23 16.66 8.72
N ALA A 119 -0.14 15.47 8.16
CA ALA A 119 0.26 15.24 6.77
C ALA A 119 -0.92 15.11 5.80
N GLY A 120 -2.14 14.98 6.32
CA GLY A 120 -3.36 14.82 5.51
C GLY A 120 -3.46 13.49 4.79
N ASN A 121 -2.86 12.44 5.35
CA ASN A 121 -2.80 11.12 4.75
C ASN A 121 -3.34 9.98 5.65
N ILE A 122 -4.05 10.31 6.73
CA ILE A 122 -4.68 9.35 7.63
C ILE A 122 -6.21 9.40 7.47
N TYR A 123 -6.79 8.30 7.08
CA TYR A 123 -8.22 8.09 6.99
C TYR A 123 -8.68 7.25 8.18
N GLN A 124 -9.52 7.81 9.03
CA GLN A 124 -10.00 7.18 10.25
C GLN A 124 -11.41 6.62 10.03
N ALA A 125 -11.60 5.36 10.36
CA ALA A 125 -12.88 4.66 10.29
C ALA A 125 -13.31 4.22 11.70
N CYS A 126 -14.39 4.81 12.22
CA CYS A 126 -14.99 4.55 13.52
C CYS A 126 -16.10 3.51 13.43
#